data_b1b62562655c38d6c251c548ad21ed24
#
_entry.id   b1b62562655c38d6c251c548ad21ed24
#
_cell.length_a   1.000
_cell.length_b   1.000
_cell.length_c   1.000
_cell.angle_alpha   90.00
_cell.angle_beta   90.00
_cell.angle_gamma   90.00
#
_symmetry.space_group_name_H-M   'P 1'
#
loop_
_entity.id
_entity.type
_entity.pdbx_description
1 polymer ?
#
loop_
_entity_poly.entity_id
_entity_poly.type
_entity_poly.pdbx_seq_one_letter_code
_entity_poly.pdbx_strand_id
1 'polypeptide(L)'
;MVDGEPFVVRIPRTIYDEMVTHIAEGYPYEACGALGSKDGLVVEHYPTANAAEHPDDFSIIAPDDLLDIYDAIEAYNGDMIYYHSHPKSEAYPSRRDKDYAKLNKIPYLIFSYRFYPEPPYARVFLVQDDDSVSEGRVEIV
;
A
#
# COMPACT_ATOMS: atom_id res chain seq x y z
N MET A 1 -2.12 -19.26 -6.93
CA MET A 1 -3.49 -18.69 -7.02
C MET A 1 -4.24 -19.37 -8.14
N VAL A 2 -5.47 -19.76 -7.91
CA VAL A 2 -6.32 -20.36 -8.95
C VAL A 2 -6.84 -19.25 -9.85
N ASP A 3 -6.89 -19.47 -11.17
CA ASP A 3 -7.41 -18.50 -12.13
C ASP A 3 -8.81 -18.02 -11.73
N GLY A 4 -9.01 -16.71 -11.73
CA GLY A 4 -10.27 -16.08 -11.37
C GLY A 4 -10.46 -15.81 -9.90
N GLU A 5 -9.58 -16.30 -9.03
CA GLU A 5 -9.63 -15.99 -7.60
C GLU A 5 -8.76 -14.78 -7.27
N PRO A 6 -9.23 -13.84 -6.42
CA PRO A 6 -8.39 -12.72 -6.01
C PRO A 6 -7.28 -13.19 -5.09
N PHE A 7 -6.12 -12.54 -5.18
CA PHE A 7 -5.10 -12.73 -4.16
C PHE A 7 -5.55 -12.11 -2.83
N VAL A 8 -5.01 -12.59 -1.72
CA VAL A 8 -5.43 -12.17 -0.38
C VAL A 8 -4.23 -11.61 0.38
N VAL A 9 -4.43 -10.47 1.00
CA VAL A 9 -3.47 -9.86 1.92
C VAL A 9 -4.08 -9.88 3.32
N ARG A 10 -3.47 -10.62 4.24
CA ARG A 10 -3.93 -10.72 5.62
C ARG A 10 -3.07 -9.82 6.48
N ILE A 11 -3.71 -8.92 7.23
CA ILE A 11 -3.03 -7.91 8.04
C ILE A 11 -3.45 -8.09 9.50
N PRO A 12 -2.50 -8.35 10.41
CA PRO A 12 -2.82 -8.36 11.84
C PRO A 12 -3.44 -7.05 12.28
N ARG A 13 -4.46 -7.12 13.15
CA ARG A 13 -5.16 -5.94 13.64
C ARG A 13 -4.22 -4.86 14.18
N THR A 14 -3.19 -5.27 14.92
CA THR A 14 -2.22 -4.33 15.49
C THR A 14 -1.49 -3.53 14.39
N ILE A 15 -1.06 -4.21 13.33
CA ILE A 15 -0.38 -3.55 12.20
C ILE A 15 -1.35 -2.65 11.43
N TYR A 16 -2.56 -3.12 11.21
CA TYR A 16 -3.60 -2.33 10.54
C TYR A 16 -3.85 -1.03 11.29
N ASP A 17 -3.98 -1.09 12.63
CA ASP A 17 -4.21 0.08 13.45
C ASP A 17 -3.02 1.06 13.41
N GLU A 18 -1.77 0.55 13.36
CA GLU A 18 -0.59 1.39 13.17
C GLU A 18 -0.63 2.13 11.83
N MET A 19 -1.04 1.46 10.77
CA MET A 19 -1.16 2.08 9.44
C MET A 19 -2.21 3.19 9.45
N VAL A 20 -3.38 2.93 10.04
CA VAL A 20 -4.45 3.92 10.15
C VAL A 20 -3.97 5.14 10.93
N THR A 21 -3.22 4.93 12.01
CA THR A 21 -2.63 6.02 12.80
C THR A 21 -1.66 6.85 11.96
N HIS A 22 -0.76 6.18 11.23
CA HIS A 22 0.22 6.84 10.37
C HIS A 22 -0.47 7.69 9.29
N ILE A 23 -1.52 7.15 8.68
CA ILE A 23 -2.30 7.85 7.66
C ILE A 23 -3.02 9.06 8.25
N ALA A 24 -3.60 8.92 9.44
CA ALA A 24 -4.27 10.02 10.12
C ALA A 24 -3.32 11.16 10.47
N GLU A 25 -2.10 10.83 10.89
CA GLU A 25 -1.06 11.83 11.20
C GLU A 25 -0.63 12.61 9.95
N GLY A 26 -0.66 11.99 8.77
CA GLY A 26 -0.29 12.64 7.52
C GLY A 26 -1.38 13.51 6.90
N TYR A 27 -2.64 13.30 7.28
CA TYR A 27 -3.75 14.06 6.70
C TYR A 27 -3.55 15.57 6.87
N PRO A 28 -3.77 16.42 5.89
CA PRO A 28 -4.48 16.22 4.61
C PRO A 28 -3.58 15.81 3.43
N TYR A 29 -2.34 15.43 3.68
CA TYR A 29 -1.43 14.96 2.63
C TYR A 29 -1.55 13.44 2.48
N GLU A 30 -1.08 12.93 1.33
CA GLU A 30 -0.95 11.49 1.17
C GLU A 30 0.15 10.99 2.11
N ALA A 31 -0.15 9.95 2.88
CA ALA A 31 0.82 9.22 3.66
C ALA A 31 1.22 7.96 2.91
N CYS A 32 2.43 7.47 3.13
CA CYS A 32 2.88 6.24 2.48
C CYS A 32 3.83 5.45 3.37
N GLY A 33 4.01 4.21 2.99
CA GLY A 33 4.92 3.30 3.65
C GLY A 33 4.90 1.94 2.98
N ALA A 34 5.48 0.95 3.63
CA ALA A 34 5.52 -0.40 3.12
C ALA A 34 5.15 -1.41 4.19
N LEU A 35 4.73 -2.58 3.75
CA LEU A 35 4.49 -3.73 4.59
C LEU A 35 5.36 -4.86 4.08
N GLY A 36 5.95 -5.62 5.01
CA GLY A 36 6.58 -6.88 4.68
C GLY A 36 5.60 -8.00 4.93
N SER A 37 5.47 -8.92 3.98
CA SER A 37 4.58 -10.07 4.12
C SER A 37 5.34 -11.36 3.87
N LYS A 38 4.83 -12.46 4.44
CA LYS A 38 5.35 -13.78 4.20
C LYS A 38 4.18 -14.75 4.10
N ASP A 39 4.11 -15.46 2.97
CA ASP A 39 3.01 -16.40 2.70
C ASP A 39 1.63 -15.75 2.81
N GLY A 40 1.51 -14.50 2.36
CA GLY A 40 0.26 -13.77 2.35
C GLY A 40 -0.13 -13.11 3.68
N LEU A 41 0.71 -13.24 4.71
CA LEU A 41 0.48 -12.61 6.02
C LEU A 41 1.48 -11.48 6.22
N VAL A 42 0.98 -10.28 6.51
CA VAL A 42 1.82 -9.13 6.84
C VAL A 42 2.47 -9.37 8.21
N VAL A 43 3.79 -9.21 8.27
CA VAL A 43 4.57 -9.48 9.49
C VAL A 43 5.27 -8.23 10.03
N GLU A 44 5.44 -7.19 9.22
CA GLU A 44 6.16 -5.98 9.62
C GLU A 44 5.60 -4.75 8.93
N HIS A 45 5.64 -3.60 9.62
CA HIS A 45 5.17 -2.31 9.12
C HIS A 45 6.35 -1.34 9.05
N TYR A 46 6.51 -0.69 7.90
CA TYR A 46 7.58 0.27 7.62
C TYR A 46 6.97 1.62 7.22
N PRO A 47 6.55 2.45 8.20
CA PRO A 47 6.05 3.79 7.86
C PRO A 47 7.20 4.67 7.37
N THR A 48 6.93 5.49 6.36
CA THR A 48 7.92 6.41 5.79
C THR A 48 7.36 7.82 5.71
N ALA A 49 8.26 8.78 5.50
CA ALA A 49 7.86 10.10 5.04
C ALA A 49 7.44 10.01 3.57
N ASN A 50 6.57 10.91 3.13
CA ASN A 50 6.23 11.06 1.73
C ASN A 50 7.23 12.03 1.10
N ALA A 51 8.05 11.52 0.17
CA ALA A 51 9.10 12.30 -0.49
C ALA A 51 8.63 12.98 -1.79
N ALA A 52 7.34 12.92 -2.12
CA ALA A 52 6.82 13.55 -3.32
C ALA A 52 6.92 15.08 -3.25
N GLU A 53 7.16 15.71 -4.40
CA GLU A 53 7.21 17.17 -4.50
C GLU A 53 5.85 17.80 -4.15
N HIS A 54 4.75 17.13 -4.54
CA HIS A 54 3.38 17.54 -4.24
C HIS A 54 2.68 16.45 -3.43
N PRO A 55 2.92 16.38 -2.11
CA PRO A 55 2.39 15.29 -1.29
C PRO A 55 0.87 15.35 -1.08
N ASP A 56 0.21 16.40 -1.52
CA ASP A 56 -1.25 16.53 -1.48
C ASP A 56 -1.96 15.65 -2.52
N ASP A 57 -1.26 15.25 -3.59
CA ASP A 57 -1.87 14.46 -4.68
C ASP A 57 -1.04 13.27 -5.15
N PHE A 58 0.13 13.02 -4.54
CA PHE A 58 0.96 11.88 -4.90
C PHE A 58 1.84 11.47 -3.72
N SER A 59 2.38 10.25 -3.80
CA SER A 59 3.27 9.72 -2.77
C SER A 59 4.43 8.94 -3.38
N ILE A 60 5.61 9.09 -2.77
CA ILE A 60 6.81 8.33 -3.12
C ILE A 60 7.57 8.02 -1.83
N ILE A 61 8.10 6.82 -1.72
CA ILE A 61 9.09 6.50 -0.69
C ILE A 61 10.46 6.96 -1.21
N ALA A 62 11.21 7.71 -0.39
CA ALA A 62 12.56 8.13 -0.77
C ALA A 62 13.42 6.91 -1.12
N PRO A 63 14.30 7.01 -2.16
CA PRO A 63 15.08 5.86 -2.61
C PRO A 63 15.90 5.17 -1.52
N ASP A 64 16.51 5.93 -0.62
CA ASP A 64 17.31 5.36 0.47
C ASP A 64 16.43 4.57 1.45
N ASP A 65 15.25 5.11 1.79
CA ASP A 65 14.30 4.42 2.66
C ASP A 65 13.78 3.15 2.00
N LEU A 66 13.50 3.22 0.70
CA LEU A 66 13.00 2.07 -0.05
C LEU A 66 14.04 0.94 -0.08
N LEU A 67 15.31 1.29 -0.27
CA LEU A 67 16.40 0.32 -0.28
C LEU A 67 16.54 -0.36 1.08
N ASP A 68 16.49 0.41 2.17
CA ASP A 68 16.56 -0.12 3.53
C ASP A 68 15.40 -1.10 3.82
N ILE A 69 14.21 -0.77 3.34
CA ILE A 69 13.03 -1.63 3.49
C ILE A 69 13.19 -2.93 2.69
N TYR A 70 13.69 -2.84 1.44
CA TYR A 70 13.96 -4.03 0.63
C TYR A 70 14.95 -4.95 1.34
N ASP A 71 16.03 -4.40 1.88
CA ASP A 71 17.04 -5.19 2.59
C ASP A 71 16.44 -5.87 3.83
N ALA A 72 15.60 -5.15 4.59
CA ALA A 72 14.95 -5.70 5.77
C ALA A 72 14.01 -6.84 5.42
N ILE A 73 13.21 -6.70 4.37
CA ILE A 73 12.26 -7.72 3.92
C ILE A 73 13.00 -8.93 3.35
N GLU A 74 14.06 -8.71 2.58
CA GLU A 74 14.85 -9.80 2.01
C GLU A 74 15.47 -10.66 3.11
N ALA A 75 15.82 -10.07 4.25
CA ALA A 75 16.45 -10.80 5.35
C ALA A 75 15.56 -11.93 5.90
N TYR A 76 14.25 -11.85 5.75
CA TYR A 76 13.34 -12.95 6.13
C TYR A 76 12.63 -13.58 4.93
N ASN A 77 13.12 -13.35 3.72
CA ASN A 77 12.56 -13.87 2.47
C ASN A 77 11.09 -13.49 2.30
N GLY A 78 10.75 -12.25 2.63
CA GLY A 78 9.39 -11.74 2.51
C GLY A 78 9.14 -11.04 1.18
N ASP A 79 7.93 -10.55 1.05
CA ASP A 79 7.47 -9.76 -0.09
C ASP A 79 7.03 -8.38 0.37
N MET A 80 7.20 -7.38 -0.50
CA MET A 80 6.82 -6.00 -0.18
C MET A 80 5.44 -5.67 -0.71
N ILE A 81 4.68 -4.93 0.10
CA ILE A 81 3.44 -4.28 -0.30
C ILE A 81 3.63 -2.80 -0.04
N TYR A 82 3.32 -1.97 -1.02
CA TYR A 82 3.34 -0.52 -0.85
C TYR A 82 1.96 -0.06 -0.40
N TYR A 83 1.88 0.87 0.57
CA TYR A 83 0.60 1.47 0.92
C TYR A 83 0.68 2.99 0.85
N HIS A 84 -0.44 3.61 0.53
CA HIS A 84 -0.59 5.06 0.62
C HIS A 84 -2.06 5.43 0.82
N SER A 85 -2.31 6.69 1.14
CA SER A 85 -3.66 7.20 1.35
C SER A 85 -4.07 8.15 0.24
N HIS A 86 -5.38 8.16 -0.06
CA HIS A 86 -6.02 9.17 -0.89
C HIS A 86 -6.88 10.04 0.03
N PRO A 87 -6.44 11.27 0.37
CA PRO A 87 -7.19 12.11 1.30
C PRO A 87 -8.58 12.52 0.81
N LYS A 88 -8.77 12.64 -0.51
CA LYS A 88 -10.00 13.20 -1.09
C LYS A 88 -10.67 12.31 -2.12
N SER A 89 -9.98 11.30 -2.64
CA SER A 89 -10.50 10.43 -3.69
C SER A 89 -10.73 9.01 -3.17
N GLU A 90 -11.38 8.20 -4.01
CA GLU A 90 -11.65 6.80 -3.68
C GLU A 90 -10.37 5.98 -3.62
N ALA A 91 -10.44 4.80 -2.99
CA ALA A 91 -9.32 3.87 -2.87
C ALA A 91 -9.12 3.11 -4.19
N TYR A 92 -8.68 3.83 -5.23
CA TYR A 92 -8.40 3.25 -6.55
C TYR A 92 -7.18 3.94 -7.14
N PRO A 93 -6.28 3.21 -7.84
CA PRO A 93 -5.05 3.81 -8.37
C PRO A 93 -5.31 4.95 -9.35
N SER A 94 -4.68 6.10 -9.14
CA SER A 94 -4.64 7.18 -10.11
C SER A 94 -3.72 6.77 -11.27
N ARG A 95 -3.69 7.56 -12.35
CA ARG A 95 -2.77 7.32 -13.47
C ARG A 95 -1.31 7.29 -12.99
N ARG A 96 -0.94 8.24 -12.14
CA ARG A 96 0.42 8.31 -11.60
C ARG A 96 0.73 7.12 -10.69
N ASP A 97 -0.27 6.68 -9.89
CA ASP A 97 -0.13 5.48 -9.07
C ASP A 97 0.17 4.26 -9.93
N LYS A 98 -0.54 4.10 -11.06
CA LYS A 98 -0.34 2.99 -11.97
C LYS A 98 1.06 3.01 -12.58
N ASP A 99 1.54 4.19 -12.99
CA ASP A 99 2.87 4.32 -13.56
C ASP A 99 3.95 3.94 -12.54
N TYR A 100 3.79 4.39 -11.30
CA TYR A 100 4.73 4.07 -10.22
C TYR A 100 4.67 2.58 -9.85
N ALA A 101 3.46 2.01 -9.79
CA ALA A 101 3.26 0.59 -9.47
C ALA A 101 3.89 -0.33 -10.51
N LYS A 102 3.83 0.03 -11.80
CA LYS A 102 4.45 -0.76 -12.87
C LYS A 102 5.97 -0.81 -12.73
N LEU A 103 6.58 0.26 -12.26
CA LEU A 103 8.02 0.29 -12.02
C LEU A 103 8.42 -0.66 -10.89
N ASN A 104 7.62 -0.74 -9.85
CA ASN A 104 7.96 -1.49 -8.65
C ASN A 104 7.44 -2.95 -8.68
N LYS A 105 6.39 -3.23 -9.45
CA LYS A 105 5.80 -4.58 -9.65
C LYS A 105 5.40 -5.26 -8.34
N ILE A 106 4.84 -4.49 -7.43
CA ILE A 106 4.37 -4.99 -6.12
C ILE A 106 2.92 -4.57 -5.89
N PRO A 107 2.19 -5.26 -5.00
CA PRO A 107 0.83 -4.86 -4.67
C PRO A 107 0.78 -3.47 -4.02
N TYR A 108 -0.29 -2.74 -4.31
CA TYR A 108 -0.57 -1.43 -3.75
C TYR A 108 -1.83 -1.48 -2.89
N LEU A 109 -1.69 -1.11 -1.65
CA LEU A 109 -2.79 -0.99 -0.71
C LEU A 109 -3.12 0.50 -0.57
N ILE A 110 -4.37 0.88 -0.86
CA ILE A 110 -4.79 2.27 -0.88
C ILE A 110 -5.88 2.49 0.15
N PHE A 111 -5.68 3.49 1.01
CA PHE A 111 -6.67 3.95 1.99
C PHE A 111 -7.33 5.22 1.48
N SER A 112 -8.67 5.32 1.60
CA SER A 112 -9.39 6.52 1.21
C SER A 112 -10.05 7.17 2.43
N TYR A 113 -9.76 8.45 2.66
CA TYR A 113 -10.47 9.24 3.68
C TYR A 113 -11.86 9.67 3.22
N ARG A 114 -12.14 9.59 1.92
CA ARG A 114 -13.46 9.96 1.39
C ARG A 114 -14.58 9.15 2.04
N PHE A 115 -14.29 7.86 2.32
CA PHE A 115 -15.30 6.95 2.88
C PHE A 115 -14.98 6.53 4.32
N TYR A 116 -13.85 6.96 4.87
CA TYR A 116 -13.48 6.58 6.23
C TYR A 116 -14.49 7.15 7.24
N PRO A 117 -14.92 6.39 8.26
CA PRO A 117 -14.49 5.01 8.57
C PRO A 117 -15.31 3.91 7.89
N GLU A 118 -16.17 4.24 6.93
CA GLU A 118 -17.05 3.27 6.28
C GLU A 118 -16.28 2.45 5.22
N PRO A 119 -16.45 1.12 5.19
CA PRO A 119 -15.84 0.32 4.12
C PRO A 119 -16.47 0.61 2.75
N PRO A 120 -15.73 0.45 1.63
CA PRO A 120 -14.35 -0.01 1.56
C PRO A 120 -13.37 1.17 1.55
N TYR A 121 -12.77 1.43 2.69
CA TYR A 121 -11.76 2.50 2.76
C TYR A 121 -10.33 1.98 2.55
N ALA A 122 -10.13 0.67 2.49
CA ALA A 122 -8.83 0.06 2.21
C ALA A 122 -9.00 -1.02 1.14
N ARG A 123 -8.27 -0.88 0.02
CA ARG A 123 -8.34 -1.82 -1.10
C ARG A 123 -6.93 -2.10 -1.61
N VAL A 124 -6.68 -3.34 -2.07
CA VAL A 124 -5.36 -3.75 -2.57
C VAL A 124 -5.43 -4.12 -4.04
N PHE A 125 -4.42 -3.68 -4.80
CA PHE A 125 -4.39 -3.82 -6.25
C PHE A 125 -3.03 -4.29 -6.74
N LEU A 126 -3.03 -4.98 -7.88
CA LEU A 126 -1.84 -5.29 -8.65
C LEU A 126 -2.02 -4.68 -10.04
N VAL A 127 -1.07 -3.84 -10.46
CA VAL A 127 -1.11 -3.17 -11.77
C VAL A 127 -0.22 -3.93 -12.74
N GLN A 128 -0.81 -4.35 -13.86
CA GLN A 128 -0.12 -5.10 -14.90
C GLN A 128 0.57 -4.16 -15.89
N ASP A 129 1.49 -4.70 -16.71
CA ASP A 129 2.24 -3.91 -17.69
C ASP A 129 1.34 -3.26 -18.74
N ASP A 130 0.16 -3.85 -19.01
CA ASP A 130 -0.82 -3.31 -19.96
C ASP A 130 -1.79 -2.31 -19.34
N ASP A 131 -1.50 -1.81 -18.13
CA ASP A 131 -2.33 -0.90 -17.33
C ASP A 131 -3.61 -1.53 -16.75
N SER A 132 -3.86 -2.82 -16.97
CA SER A 132 -4.97 -3.49 -16.31
C SER A 132 -4.70 -3.62 -14.81
N VAL A 133 -5.76 -3.63 -14.02
CA VAL A 133 -5.68 -3.65 -12.56
C VAL A 133 -6.44 -4.86 -12.04
N SER A 134 -5.75 -5.67 -11.24
CA SER A 134 -6.38 -6.79 -10.53
C SER A 134 -6.57 -6.38 -9.08
N GLU A 135 -7.78 -6.55 -8.56
CA GLU A 135 -8.03 -6.26 -7.14
C GLU A 135 -7.93 -7.53 -6.31
N GLY A 136 -7.17 -7.46 -5.20
CA GLY A 136 -7.11 -8.53 -4.21
C GLY A 136 -8.12 -8.30 -3.09
N ARG A 137 -8.06 -9.17 -2.08
CA ARG A 137 -8.90 -9.06 -0.89
C ARG A 137 -8.04 -8.74 0.32
N VAL A 138 -8.49 -7.78 1.14
CA VAL A 138 -7.84 -7.42 2.41
C VAL A 138 -8.60 -8.11 3.54
N GLU A 139 -7.90 -8.86 4.38
CA GLU A 139 -8.46 -9.51 5.57
C GLU A 139 -7.70 -9.02 6.80
N ILE A 140 -8.42 -8.49 7.77
CA ILE A 140 -7.85 -8.09 9.05
C ILE A 140 -7.97 -9.26 10.02
N VAL A 141 -6.85 -9.71 10.55
CA VAL A 141 -6.81 -10.93 11.39
C VAL A 141 -6.30 -10.69 12.81
#